data_eac9900b3f7a2a6134ab40d119e36794
#
_entry.id   eac9900b3f7a2a6134ab40d119e36794
#
_cell.length_a   1.000
_cell.length_b   1.000
_cell.length_c   1.000
_cell.angle_alpha   90.00
_cell.angle_beta   90.00
_cell.angle_gamma   90.00
#
_symmetry.space_group_name_H-M   'P 1'
#
loop_
_entity.id
_entity.type
_entity.pdbx_description
1 polymer ?
#
loop_
_entity_poly.entity_id
_entity_poly.type
_entity_poly.pdbx_seq_one_letter_code
_entity_poly.pdbx_strand_id
1 'polypeptide(L)'
;MDINSRFAQAAVIAASIAFLGMCINDGIDDFVNKDRVVTVKGLAEKEVEADKVTWPIPTKELGNDLPELYQRINGTTAKVKAFLKSHGIKDEEISVNAPVVIDLNADQYNNNMRTYRYNITSIITVTSHNVKLVRSIMARQGELLKQGVAVVDGGWDN
;
A
#
# COMPACT_ATOMS: atom_id res chain seq x y z
N MET A 1 79.62 24.29 -1.13
CA MET A 1 78.20 23.91 -0.76
C MET A 1 78.36 22.71 0.17
N ASP A 2 78.25 23.00 1.47
CA ASP A 2 78.76 22.14 2.53
C ASP A 2 77.87 20.90 2.74
N ILE A 3 78.52 19.76 2.92
CA ILE A 3 77.92 18.44 3.17
C ILE A 3 76.96 18.53 4.34
N ASN A 4 77.25 19.31 5.35
CA ASN A 4 76.38 19.51 6.53
C ASN A 4 75.02 20.19 6.17
N SER A 5 74.96 21.08 5.17
CA SER A 5 73.75 21.74 4.75
C SER A 5 72.79 20.76 4.01
N ARG A 6 73.38 19.84 3.26
CA ARG A 6 72.63 18.79 2.56
C ARG A 6 72.02 17.78 3.55
N PHE A 7 72.76 17.42 4.58
CA PHE A 7 72.23 16.56 5.66
C PHE A 7 71.11 17.25 6.45
N ALA A 8 71.23 18.52 6.74
CA ALA A 8 70.24 19.30 7.42
C ALA A 8 68.95 19.40 6.57
N GLN A 9 69.04 19.65 5.28
CA GLN A 9 67.92 19.68 4.35
C GLN A 9 67.23 18.31 4.26
N ALA A 10 68.01 17.23 4.15
CA ALA A 10 67.44 15.87 4.11
C ALA A 10 66.73 15.51 5.42
N ALA A 11 67.25 15.91 6.56
CA ALA A 11 66.58 15.67 7.85
C ALA A 11 65.30 16.43 8.00
N VAL A 12 65.22 17.67 7.52
CA VAL A 12 63.94 18.44 7.53
C VAL A 12 62.89 17.82 6.62
N ILE A 13 63.30 17.37 5.43
CA ILE A 13 62.39 16.70 4.50
C ILE A 13 61.83 15.37 5.10
N ALA A 14 62.75 14.57 5.70
CA ALA A 14 62.35 13.32 6.34
C ALA A 14 61.36 13.54 7.52
N ALA A 15 61.65 14.57 8.35
CA ALA A 15 60.74 14.93 9.45
C ALA A 15 59.39 15.41 8.96
N SER A 16 59.36 16.17 7.87
CA SER A 16 58.10 16.64 7.25
C SER A 16 57.24 15.48 6.70
N ILE A 17 57.90 14.50 6.07
CA ILE A 17 57.21 13.31 5.54
C ILE A 17 56.68 12.44 6.69
N ALA A 18 57.44 12.27 7.75
CA ALA A 18 57.01 11.52 8.93
C ALA A 18 55.82 12.19 9.63
N PHE A 19 55.84 13.52 9.75
CA PHE A 19 54.75 14.29 10.32
C PHE A 19 53.47 14.19 9.45
N LEU A 20 53.64 14.27 8.12
CA LEU A 20 52.52 14.09 7.20
C LEU A 20 51.88 12.70 7.33
N GLY A 21 52.74 11.65 7.48
CA GLY A 21 52.24 10.28 7.67
C GLY A 21 51.46 10.12 8.97
N MET A 22 51.83 10.77 10.07
CA MET A 22 51.09 10.79 11.32
C MET A 22 49.72 11.47 11.15
N CYS A 23 49.67 12.64 10.52
CA CYS A 23 48.40 13.35 10.29
C CYS A 23 47.42 12.57 9.40
N ILE A 24 47.94 11.82 8.42
CA ILE A 24 47.11 10.99 7.56
C ILE A 24 46.56 9.79 8.35
N ASN A 25 47.37 9.18 9.19
CA ASN A 25 46.93 8.04 10.00
C ASN A 25 45.83 8.44 10.98
N ASP A 26 46.00 9.56 11.71
CA ASP A 26 44.96 10.08 12.62
C ASP A 26 43.68 10.49 11.88
N GLY A 27 43.80 11.06 10.66
CA GLY A 27 42.67 11.44 9.84
C GLY A 27 41.88 10.23 9.30
N ILE A 28 42.56 9.11 8.99
CA ILE A 28 41.92 7.87 8.54
C ILE A 28 41.22 7.18 9.71
N ASP A 29 41.84 7.15 10.88
CA ASP A 29 41.21 6.55 12.07
C ASP A 29 39.95 7.30 12.48
N ASP A 30 39.92 8.63 12.41
CA ASP A 30 38.71 9.44 12.63
C ASP A 30 37.61 9.21 11.58
N PHE A 31 38.02 8.91 10.34
CA PHE A 31 37.06 8.66 9.26
C PHE A 31 36.47 7.24 9.30
N VAL A 32 37.28 6.26 9.71
CA VAL A 32 36.85 4.84 9.80
C VAL A 32 36.08 4.59 11.09
N ASN A 33 36.43 5.28 12.18
CA ASN A 33 35.74 5.17 13.48
C ASN A 33 34.59 6.16 13.66
N LYS A 34 34.13 6.84 12.60
CA LYS A 34 32.82 7.47 12.66
C LYS A 34 31.79 6.39 12.91
N ASP A 35 31.39 6.33 14.18
CA ASP A 35 30.34 5.44 14.68
C ASP A 35 29.21 5.31 13.64
N ARG A 36 29.15 4.16 13.02
CA ARG A 36 27.94 3.73 12.31
C ARG A 36 26.87 3.56 13.38
N VAL A 37 26.29 4.67 13.81
CA VAL A 37 25.08 4.65 14.62
C VAL A 37 23.98 4.12 13.72
N VAL A 38 23.79 2.82 13.71
CA VAL A 38 22.59 2.18 13.19
C VAL A 38 21.51 2.53 14.20
N THR A 39 20.75 3.57 13.92
CA THR A 39 19.51 3.85 14.66
C THR A 39 18.53 2.76 14.30
N VAL A 40 18.55 1.65 15.03
CA VAL A 40 17.51 0.64 14.99
C VAL A 40 16.32 1.28 15.69
N LYS A 41 15.36 1.82 14.92
CA LYS A 41 14.03 2.06 15.44
C LYS A 41 13.45 0.67 15.76
N GLY A 42 13.53 0.28 16.99
CA GLY A 42 12.79 -0.87 17.49
C GLY A 42 11.32 -0.60 17.26
N LEU A 43 10.70 -1.25 16.26
CA LEU A 43 9.25 -1.38 16.22
C LEU A 43 8.88 -2.26 17.42
N ALA A 44 8.35 -1.66 18.45
CA ALA A 44 7.60 -2.40 19.46
C ALA A 44 6.23 -2.65 18.86
N GLU A 45 6.05 -3.77 18.17
CA GLU A 45 4.72 -4.25 17.77
C GLU A 45 4.02 -4.73 19.05
N LYS A 46 3.08 -3.95 19.52
CA LYS A 46 2.12 -4.37 20.50
C LYS A 46 0.90 -4.86 19.72
N GLU A 47 0.65 -6.16 19.72
CA GLU A 47 -0.61 -6.71 19.24
C GLU A 47 -1.74 -6.12 20.10
N VAL A 48 -2.50 -5.21 19.52
CA VAL A 48 -3.74 -4.68 20.10
C VAL A 48 -4.88 -5.32 19.34
N GLU A 49 -5.82 -5.96 20.04
CA GLU A 49 -7.04 -6.45 19.42
C GLU A 49 -7.74 -5.27 18.73
N ALA A 50 -8.06 -5.44 17.42
CA ALA A 50 -8.78 -4.42 16.68
C ALA A 50 -10.18 -4.24 17.29
N ASP A 51 -10.50 -3.03 17.70
CA ASP A 51 -11.80 -2.64 18.27
C ASP A 51 -12.83 -2.26 17.20
N LYS A 52 -12.38 -2.12 15.95
CA LYS A 52 -13.19 -1.72 14.79
C LYS A 52 -12.67 -2.37 13.52
N VAL A 53 -13.58 -2.80 12.67
CA VAL A 53 -13.28 -3.33 11.34
C VAL A 53 -14.01 -2.53 10.29
N THR A 54 -13.32 -2.22 9.20
CA THR A 54 -13.89 -1.62 7.99
C THR A 54 -13.65 -2.58 6.83
N TRP A 55 -14.72 -3.07 6.23
CA TRP A 55 -14.68 -4.03 5.14
C TRP A 55 -15.37 -3.46 3.90
N PRO A 56 -14.61 -3.03 2.87
CA PRO A 56 -15.16 -2.64 1.59
C PRO A 56 -15.47 -3.86 0.73
N ILE A 57 -16.63 -3.85 0.10
CA ILE A 57 -17.13 -4.89 -0.82
C ILE A 57 -17.36 -4.21 -2.17
N PRO A 58 -16.36 -4.18 -3.07
CA PRO A 58 -16.52 -3.63 -4.40
C PRO A 58 -17.29 -4.60 -5.30
N THR A 59 -18.31 -4.08 -5.96
CA THR A 59 -19.11 -4.78 -6.97
C THR A 59 -18.98 -4.09 -8.31
N LYS A 60 -18.95 -4.85 -9.39
CA LYS A 60 -18.73 -4.36 -10.74
C LYS A 60 -19.70 -4.98 -11.73
N GLU A 61 -20.21 -4.13 -12.64
CA GLU A 61 -21.05 -4.56 -13.76
C GLU A 61 -20.49 -3.97 -15.06
N LEU A 62 -20.62 -4.72 -16.14
CA LEU A 62 -20.20 -4.33 -17.49
C LEU A 62 -21.38 -4.34 -18.45
N GLY A 63 -21.43 -3.39 -19.38
CA GLY A 63 -22.49 -3.33 -20.38
C GLY A 63 -22.33 -2.16 -21.34
N ASN A 64 -23.33 -2.00 -22.21
CA ASN A 64 -23.36 -0.99 -23.24
C ASN A 64 -24.46 0.07 -23.02
N ASP A 65 -25.39 -0.19 -22.11
CA ASP A 65 -26.51 0.69 -21.76
C ASP A 65 -26.38 1.15 -20.32
N LEU A 66 -26.25 2.46 -20.09
CA LEU A 66 -26.04 3.03 -18.74
C LEU A 66 -27.26 2.91 -17.84
N PRO A 67 -28.51 3.17 -18.28
CA PRO A 67 -29.73 2.97 -17.49
C PRO A 67 -29.86 1.52 -17.01
N GLU A 68 -29.65 0.55 -17.89
CA GLU A 68 -29.70 -0.86 -17.55
C GLU A 68 -28.61 -1.22 -16.54
N LEU A 69 -27.37 -0.77 -16.77
CA LEU A 69 -26.26 -0.99 -15.84
C LEU A 69 -26.53 -0.41 -14.46
N TYR A 70 -27.15 0.77 -14.40
CA TYR A 70 -27.51 1.40 -13.14
C TYR A 70 -28.56 0.57 -12.37
N GLN A 71 -29.54 0.02 -13.07
CA GLN A 71 -30.52 -0.87 -12.45
C GLN A 71 -29.88 -2.17 -11.95
N ARG A 72 -28.96 -2.75 -12.73
CA ARG A 72 -28.25 -3.97 -12.36
C ARG A 72 -27.37 -3.76 -11.14
N ILE A 73 -26.56 -2.70 -11.08
CA ILE A 73 -25.70 -2.42 -9.93
C ILE A 73 -26.50 -2.11 -8.67
N ASN A 74 -27.64 -1.44 -8.79
CA ASN A 74 -28.55 -1.23 -7.65
C ASN A 74 -29.16 -2.55 -7.16
N GLY A 75 -29.55 -3.44 -8.06
CA GLY A 75 -30.01 -4.78 -7.72
C GLY A 75 -28.94 -5.61 -7.01
N THR A 76 -27.70 -5.56 -7.50
CA THR A 76 -26.54 -6.20 -6.89
C THR A 76 -26.27 -5.62 -5.50
N THR A 77 -26.31 -4.30 -5.35
CA THR A 77 -26.17 -3.62 -4.05
C THR A 77 -27.25 -4.05 -3.06
N ALA A 78 -28.52 -4.16 -3.50
CA ALA A 78 -29.60 -4.61 -2.66
C ALA A 78 -29.41 -6.06 -2.17
N LYS A 79 -28.94 -6.96 -3.03
CA LYS A 79 -28.61 -8.34 -2.66
C LYS A 79 -27.50 -8.40 -1.60
N VAL A 80 -26.42 -7.62 -1.78
CA VAL A 80 -25.32 -7.56 -0.80
C VAL A 80 -25.84 -7.03 0.54
N LYS A 81 -26.64 -5.96 0.54
CA LYS A 81 -27.25 -5.44 1.78
C LYS A 81 -28.12 -6.47 2.48
N ALA A 82 -28.97 -7.19 1.72
CA ALA A 82 -29.81 -8.24 2.27
C ALA A 82 -28.98 -9.38 2.87
N PHE A 83 -27.91 -9.79 2.21
CA PHE A 83 -26.96 -10.78 2.71
C PHE A 83 -26.31 -10.33 4.03
N LEU A 84 -25.81 -9.11 4.10
CA LEU A 84 -25.18 -8.57 5.31
C LEU A 84 -26.16 -8.50 6.48
N LYS A 85 -27.39 -8.03 6.22
CA LYS A 85 -28.46 -7.96 7.23
C LYS A 85 -28.88 -9.33 7.74
N SER A 86 -28.99 -10.32 6.86
CA SER A 86 -29.36 -11.69 7.24
C SER A 86 -28.31 -12.35 8.15
N HIS A 87 -27.06 -11.86 8.09
CA HIS A 87 -25.96 -12.31 8.94
C HIS A 87 -25.72 -11.43 10.18
N GLY A 88 -26.61 -10.47 10.47
CA GLY A 88 -26.62 -9.70 11.71
C GLY A 88 -25.89 -8.36 11.67
N ILE A 89 -25.50 -7.87 10.48
CA ILE A 89 -24.99 -6.51 10.31
C ILE A 89 -26.16 -5.52 10.30
N LYS A 90 -26.06 -4.46 11.07
CA LYS A 90 -27.08 -3.41 11.15
C LYS A 90 -26.97 -2.44 9.98
N ASP A 91 -28.10 -1.79 9.64
CA ASP A 91 -28.14 -0.80 8.55
C ASP A 91 -27.18 0.38 8.79
N GLU A 92 -27.02 0.80 10.04
CA GLU A 92 -26.09 1.88 10.47
C GLU A 92 -24.62 1.55 10.20
N GLU A 93 -24.29 0.25 10.14
CA GLU A 93 -22.94 -0.25 9.88
C GLU A 93 -22.65 -0.40 8.39
N ILE A 94 -23.66 -0.22 7.52
CA ILE A 94 -23.56 -0.38 6.06
C ILE A 94 -23.60 0.99 5.39
N SER A 95 -22.54 1.36 4.72
CA SER A 95 -22.47 2.55 3.86
C SER A 95 -22.36 2.13 2.40
N VAL A 96 -23.06 2.82 1.51
CA VAL A 96 -23.00 2.59 0.05
C VAL A 96 -22.51 3.85 -0.62
N ASN A 97 -21.41 3.76 -1.33
CA ASN A 97 -20.88 4.86 -2.11
C ASN A 97 -21.67 5.02 -3.43
N ALA A 98 -21.73 6.25 -3.93
CA ALA A 98 -22.27 6.49 -5.26
C ALA A 98 -21.51 5.65 -6.32
N PRO A 99 -22.22 5.01 -7.25
CA PRO A 99 -21.58 4.24 -8.31
C PRO A 99 -20.68 5.12 -9.18
N VAL A 100 -19.52 4.60 -9.54
CA VAL A 100 -18.57 5.23 -10.47
C VAL A 100 -18.64 4.53 -11.81
N VAL A 101 -18.78 5.32 -12.88
CA VAL A 101 -18.85 4.82 -14.26
C VAL A 101 -17.56 5.17 -14.99
N ILE A 102 -17.00 4.20 -15.70
CA ILE A 102 -15.83 4.38 -16.58
C ILE A 102 -16.27 4.00 -18.00
N ASP A 103 -16.09 4.92 -18.95
CA ASP A 103 -16.22 4.61 -20.37
C ASP A 103 -14.90 3.98 -20.86
N LEU A 104 -14.94 2.68 -21.13
CA LEU A 104 -13.78 1.90 -21.55
C LEU A 104 -13.29 2.25 -22.96
N ASN A 105 -14.09 2.96 -23.74
CA ASN A 105 -13.76 3.40 -25.10
C ASN A 105 -13.31 4.87 -25.14
N ALA A 106 -13.25 5.55 -23.99
CA ALA A 106 -12.79 6.94 -23.90
C ALA A 106 -11.29 7.09 -24.17
N ASP A 107 -10.50 6.05 -23.97
CA ASP A 107 -9.06 6.03 -24.26
C ASP A 107 -8.82 5.82 -25.75
N GLN A 108 -8.60 6.90 -26.49
CA GLN A 108 -8.37 6.91 -27.95
C GLN A 108 -7.12 6.14 -28.41
N TYR A 109 -6.24 5.72 -27.49
CA TYR A 109 -5.00 5.03 -27.79
C TYR A 109 -5.10 3.50 -27.81
N ASN A 110 -6.24 2.94 -27.42
CA ASN A 110 -6.40 1.49 -27.34
C ASN A 110 -7.33 1.00 -28.45
N ASN A 111 -6.73 0.58 -29.57
CA ASN A 111 -7.42 0.10 -30.77
C ASN A 111 -8.10 -1.28 -30.59
N ASN A 112 -8.19 -1.78 -29.36
CA ASN A 112 -8.89 -3.01 -29.03
C ASN A 112 -10.38 -2.73 -28.83
N MET A 113 -11.22 -3.14 -29.78
CA MET A 113 -12.68 -3.17 -29.62
C MET A 113 -13.03 -4.01 -28.40
N ARG A 114 -13.43 -3.34 -27.31
CA ARG A 114 -13.92 -4.02 -26.11
C ARG A 114 -15.38 -4.39 -26.32
N THR A 115 -15.76 -5.57 -25.86
CA THR A 115 -17.14 -6.08 -25.96
C THR A 115 -18.13 -5.18 -25.19
N TYR A 116 -17.67 -4.56 -24.10
CA TYR A 116 -18.48 -3.66 -23.27
C TYR A 116 -17.86 -2.27 -23.26
N ARG A 117 -18.73 -1.26 -23.42
CA ARG A 117 -18.35 0.14 -23.40
C ARG A 117 -18.20 0.71 -22.00
N TYR A 118 -19.10 0.34 -21.11
CA TYR A 118 -19.16 0.91 -19.78
C TYR A 118 -18.83 -0.11 -18.69
N ASN A 119 -18.11 0.37 -17.69
CA ASN A 119 -17.87 -0.33 -16.46
C ASN A 119 -18.43 0.52 -15.32
N ILE A 120 -19.38 -0.02 -14.55
CA ILE A 120 -19.91 0.62 -13.35
C ILE A 120 -19.44 -0.14 -12.13
N THR A 121 -18.91 0.58 -11.14
CA THR A 121 -18.41 0.04 -9.87
C THR A 121 -19.13 0.70 -8.72
N SER A 122 -19.64 -0.08 -7.77
CA SER A 122 -20.19 0.38 -6.50
C SER A 122 -19.45 -0.29 -5.36
N ILE A 123 -19.13 0.48 -4.31
CA ILE A 123 -18.46 -0.02 -3.12
C ILE A 123 -19.43 0.06 -1.95
N ILE A 124 -19.68 -1.08 -1.35
CA ILE A 124 -20.47 -1.20 -0.12
C ILE A 124 -19.45 -1.39 1.03
N THR A 125 -19.48 -0.50 2.00
CA THR A 125 -18.53 -0.54 3.12
C THR A 125 -19.26 -0.93 4.40
N VAL A 126 -18.80 -1.99 5.05
CA VAL A 126 -19.25 -2.41 6.37
C VAL A 126 -18.26 -1.86 7.41
N THR A 127 -18.77 -1.14 8.40
CA THR A 127 -17.97 -0.61 9.50
C THR A 127 -18.61 -1.06 10.82
N SER A 128 -17.95 -1.93 11.55
CA SER A 128 -18.49 -2.53 12.78
C SER A 128 -17.44 -2.65 13.87
N HIS A 129 -17.88 -2.59 15.12
CA HIS A 129 -17.08 -2.93 16.30
C HIS A 129 -17.09 -4.44 16.60
N ASN A 130 -17.99 -5.20 15.97
CA ASN A 130 -18.01 -6.66 16.13
C ASN A 130 -17.09 -7.34 15.08
N VAL A 131 -15.78 -7.24 15.31
CA VAL A 131 -14.75 -7.78 14.42
C VAL A 131 -14.94 -9.28 14.16
N LYS A 132 -15.33 -10.06 15.19
CA LYS A 132 -15.53 -11.51 15.07
C LYS A 132 -16.70 -11.84 14.12
N LEU A 133 -17.78 -11.10 14.22
CA LEU A 133 -18.94 -11.27 13.33
C LEU A 133 -18.55 -10.97 11.89
N VAL A 134 -17.94 -9.82 11.63
CA VAL A 134 -17.55 -9.44 10.26
C VAL A 134 -16.58 -10.46 9.65
N ARG A 135 -15.58 -10.94 10.39
CA ARG A 135 -14.67 -12.01 9.93
C ARG A 135 -15.42 -13.28 9.54
N SER A 136 -16.43 -13.68 10.31
CA SER A 136 -17.23 -14.86 9.99
C SER A 136 -18.03 -14.70 8.70
N ILE A 137 -18.51 -13.48 8.43
CA ILE A 137 -19.26 -13.15 7.20
C ILE A 137 -18.31 -13.08 6.00
N MET A 138 -17.12 -12.51 6.16
CA MET A 138 -16.07 -12.49 5.12
C MET A 138 -15.74 -13.92 4.66
N ALA A 139 -15.63 -14.88 5.58
CA ALA A 139 -15.41 -16.28 5.23
C ALA A 139 -16.55 -16.90 4.41
N ARG A 140 -17.76 -16.31 4.47
CA ARG A 140 -18.97 -16.75 3.72
C ARG A 140 -19.24 -15.92 2.47
N GLN A 141 -18.37 -14.99 2.09
CA GLN A 141 -18.59 -14.16 0.89
C GLN A 141 -18.83 -14.98 -0.40
N GLY A 142 -18.35 -16.23 -0.44
CA GLY A 142 -18.66 -17.15 -1.54
C GLY A 142 -20.16 -17.43 -1.74
N GLU A 143 -21.02 -17.18 -0.73
CA GLU A 143 -22.47 -17.28 -0.87
C GLU A 143 -23.05 -16.18 -1.78
N LEU A 144 -22.40 -14.99 -1.81
CA LEU A 144 -22.75 -13.92 -2.73
C LEU A 144 -22.50 -14.31 -4.18
N LEU A 145 -21.42 -15.05 -4.45
CA LEU A 145 -21.14 -15.59 -5.79
C LEU A 145 -22.25 -16.53 -6.27
N LYS A 146 -22.79 -17.37 -5.38
CA LYS A 146 -23.93 -18.24 -5.68
C LYS A 146 -25.21 -17.46 -6.02
N GLN A 147 -25.35 -16.24 -5.51
CA GLN A 147 -26.44 -15.34 -5.81
C GLN A 147 -26.20 -14.48 -7.07
N GLY A 148 -25.10 -14.76 -7.81
CA GLY A 148 -24.72 -14.03 -9.01
C GLY A 148 -24.10 -12.66 -8.75
N VAL A 149 -23.59 -12.42 -7.54
CA VAL A 149 -22.85 -11.19 -7.20
C VAL A 149 -21.36 -11.44 -7.34
N ALA A 150 -20.75 -10.84 -8.35
CA ALA A 150 -19.30 -10.85 -8.49
C ALA A 150 -18.69 -9.78 -7.56
N VAL A 151 -18.11 -10.23 -6.46
CA VAL A 151 -17.28 -9.39 -5.59
C VAL A 151 -15.88 -9.33 -6.22
N VAL A 152 -15.43 -8.12 -6.55
CA VAL A 152 -14.08 -7.91 -7.08
C VAL A 152 -13.12 -7.80 -5.91
N ASP A 153 -12.00 -8.50 -5.98
CA ASP A 153 -10.96 -8.36 -4.97
C ASP A 153 -10.44 -6.92 -4.99
N GLY A 154 -10.54 -6.22 -3.88
CA GLY A 154 -10.21 -4.80 -3.76
C GLY A 154 -8.71 -4.50 -3.83
N GLY A 155 -7.87 -5.50 -4.17
CA GLY A 155 -6.42 -5.31 -4.37
C GLY A 155 -5.77 -4.65 -3.16
N TRP A 156 -5.93 -5.22 -1.97
CA TRP A 156 -5.10 -4.87 -0.83
C TRP A 156 -3.77 -5.63 -0.98
N ASP A 157 -2.88 -5.07 -1.77
CA ASP A 157 -1.48 -5.44 -1.68
C ASP A 157 -0.96 -4.93 -0.33
N ASN A 158 -0.56 -5.88 0.50
CA ASN A 158 0.14 -5.64 1.77
C ASN A 158 1.50 -4.96 1.55
#